data_090731bec7b3d17ae16435a654e0daa7
#
_entry.id   090731bec7b3d17ae16435a654e0daa7
#
_cell.length_a   1.000
_cell.length_b   1.000
_cell.length_c   1.000
_cell.angle_alpha   90.00
_cell.angle_beta   90.00
_cell.angle_gamma   90.00
#
_symmetry.space_group_name_H-M   'P 1'
#
loop_
_entity.id
_entity.type
_entity.pdbx_description
1 polymer ?
#
loop_
_entity_poly.entity_id
_entity_poly.type
_entity_poly.pdbx_seq_one_letter_code
_entity_poly.pdbx_strand_id
1 'polypeptide(L)'
;AKSDDVRLQERARNKAYCCYYHAPTLVIVSNEPTQWWAGMDCACAIENMFLAAQSLGIGSCWINQLGTTCDDPGVREFITALGVPVSHKVYGCVALGYGDPKIPMKEKKVKADTVTIVK
;
A
#
# COMPACT_ATOMS: atom_id res chain seq x y z
N ALA A 1 -14.36 -13.76 -2.57
CA ALA A 1 -13.88 -12.93 -3.67
C ALA A 1 -13.95 -13.74 -4.96
N LYS A 2 -14.76 -13.30 -5.92
CA LYS A 2 -14.78 -13.86 -7.29
C LYS A 2 -13.87 -12.97 -8.15
N SER A 3 -12.57 -12.98 -7.84
CA SER A 3 -11.59 -12.45 -8.78
C SER A 3 -11.24 -13.56 -9.76
N ASP A 4 -11.22 -13.27 -11.06
CA ASP A 4 -10.78 -14.22 -12.09
C ASP A 4 -9.25 -14.43 -12.06
N ASP A 5 -8.52 -13.68 -11.24
CA ASP A 5 -7.08 -13.87 -11.02
C ASP A 5 -6.84 -15.09 -10.11
N VAL A 6 -6.38 -16.17 -10.72
CA VAL A 6 -6.06 -17.44 -10.05
C VAL A 6 -5.10 -17.24 -8.88
N ARG A 7 -4.11 -16.34 -9.02
CA ARG A 7 -3.13 -16.05 -7.95
C ARG A 7 -3.78 -15.38 -6.73
N LEU A 8 -4.76 -14.51 -6.95
CA LEU A 8 -5.52 -13.91 -5.84
C LEU A 8 -6.41 -14.95 -5.16
N GLN A 9 -7.00 -15.87 -5.92
CA GLN A 9 -7.79 -16.97 -5.36
C GLN A 9 -6.93 -17.92 -4.50
N GLU A 10 -5.73 -18.27 -4.98
CA GLU A 10 -4.78 -19.11 -4.23
C GLU A 10 -4.33 -18.43 -2.93
N ARG A 11 -4.00 -17.14 -2.98
CA ARG A 11 -3.65 -16.35 -1.80
C ARG A 11 -4.81 -16.28 -0.80
N ALA A 12 -6.04 -16.07 -1.28
CA ALA A 12 -7.23 -16.03 -0.43
C ALA A 12 -7.53 -17.38 0.27
N ARG A 13 -7.13 -18.50 -0.33
CA ARG A 13 -7.26 -19.84 0.27
C ARG A 13 -6.19 -20.11 1.34
N ASN A 14 -5.06 -19.43 1.28
CA ASN A 14 -3.99 -19.58 2.26
C ASN A 14 -4.31 -18.79 3.53
N LYS A 15 -4.74 -19.48 4.58
CA LYS A 15 -5.07 -18.86 5.89
C LYS A 15 -3.90 -18.13 6.56
N ALA A 16 -2.68 -18.47 6.20
CA ALA A 16 -1.47 -17.80 6.71
C ALA A 16 -1.10 -16.54 5.90
N TYR A 17 -1.78 -16.31 4.75
CA TYR A 17 -1.47 -15.14 3.93
C TYR A 17 -2.05 -13.87 4.54
N CYS A 18 -1.19 -12.90 4.78
CA CYS A 18 -1.57 -11.55 5.20
C CYS A 18 -0.90 -10.53 4.26
N CYS A 19 -1.72 -9.80 3.48
CA CYS A 19 -1.21 -8.87 2.47
C CYS A 19 -0.47 -7.66 3.05
N TYR A 20 -0.66 -7.36 4.32
CA TYR A 20 0.00 -6.27 5.06
C TYR A 20 1.02 -6.78 6.08
N TYR A 21 1.46 -8.05 5.95
CA TYR A 21 2.55 -8.66 6.74
C TYR A 21 2.34 -8.63 8.25
N HIS A 22 1.08 -8.67 8.71
CA HIS A 22 0.71 -8.54 10.13
C HIS A 22 1.20 -7.24 10.78
N ALA A 23 1.42 -6.19 10.00
CA ALA A 23 1.77 -4.89 10.55
C ALA A 23 0.65 -4.38 11.47
N PRO A 24 1.00 -3.77 12.63
CA PRO A 24 0.00 -3.33 13.60
C PRO A 24 -0.88 -2.19 13.10
N THR A 25 -0.43 -1.46 12.07
CA THR A 25 -1.17 -0.34 11.49
C THR A 25 -1.20 -0.44 9.98
N LEU A 26 -2.39 -0.28 9.40
CA LEU A 26 -2.60 -0.16 7.96
C LEU A 26 -3.34 1.16 7.68
N VAL A 27 -2.71 2.05 6.91
CA VAL A 27 -3.31 3.29 6.43
C VAL A 27 -3.83 3.07 5.01
N ILE A 28 -5.12 3.29 4.77
CA ILE A 28 -5.73 3.22 3.45
C ILE A 28 -5.72 4.62 2.83
N VAL A 29 -5.16 4.74 1.63
CA VAL A 29 -5.06 6.02 0.92
C VAL A 29 -5.96 5.97 -0.31
N SER A 30 -6.96 6.85 -0.32
CA SER A 30 -7.99 6.90 -1.34
C SER A 30 -8.27 8.33 -1.79
N ASN A 31 -8.73 8.49 -3.02
CA ASN A 31 -9.13 9.78 -3.58
C ASN A 31 -10.26 9.58 -4.59
N GLU A 32 -10.99 10.64 -4.91
CA GLU A 32 -11.96 10.62 -6.02
C GLU A 32 -11.23 10.44 -7.36
N PRO A 33 -11.65 9.49 -8.20
CA PRO A 33 -10.99 9.21 -9.47
C PRO A 33 -11.36 10.18 -10.59
N THR A 34 -11.96 11.32 -10.26
CA THR A 34 -12.43 12.33 -11.24
C THR A 34 -11.30 13.06 -11.94
N GLN A 35 -10.13 13.14 -11.29
CA GLN A 35 -8.95 13.82 -11.83
C GLN A 35 -7.87 12.79 -12.16
N TRP A 36 -7.21 12.97 -13.31
CA TRP A 36 -6.16 12.06 -13.75
C TRP A 36 -4.94 12.01 -12.80
N TRP A 37 -4.72 13.05 -12.00
CA TRP A 37 -3.63 13.14 -11.01
C TRP A 37 -3.99 12.58 -9.63
N ALA A 38 -5.23 12.13 -9.41
CA ALA A 38 -5.67 11.62 -8.10
C ALA A 38 -4.76 10.51 -7.55
N GLY A 39 -4.26 9.64 -8.42
CA GLY A 39 -3.29 8.61 -8.04
C GLY A 39 -1.91 9.18 -7.68
N MET A 40 -1.50 10.26 -8.33
CA MET A 40 -0.23 10.93 -8.05
C MET A 40 -0.27 11.61 -6.68
N ASP A 41 -1.38 12.29 -6.36
CA ASP A 41 -1.59 12.90 -5.03
C ASP A 41 -1.51 11.84 -3.93
N CYS A 42 -2.16 10.70 -4.13
CA CYS A 42 -2.10 9.58 -3.19
C CYS A 42 -0.67 9.01 -3.07
N ALA A 43 0.06 8.90 -4.18
CA ALA A 43 1.43 8.42 -4.15
C ALA A 43 2.36 9.40 -3.39
N CYS A 44 2.21 10.70 -3.60
CA CYS A 44 2.94 11.72 -2.85
C CYS A 44 2.62 11.67 -1.35
N ALA A 45 1.35 11.48 -0.99
CA ALA A 45 0.96 11.33 0.40
C ALA A 45 1.60 10.09 1.05
N ILE A 46 1.62 8.96 0.34
CA ILE A 46 2.26 7.73 0.81
C ILE A 46 3.77 7.92 0.99
N GLU A 47 4.45 8.57 0.03
CA GLU A 47 5.89 8.85 0.14
C GLU A 47 6.20 9.72 1.35
N ASN A 48 5.41 10.77 1.60
CA ASN A 48 5.56 11.59 2.80
C ASN A 48 5.39 10.78 4.09
N MET A 49 4.44 9.82 4.12
CA MET A 49 4.27 8.91 5.26
C MET A 49 5.51 8.01 5.44
N PHE A 50 6.14 7.54 4.36
CA PHE A 50 7.36 6.73 4.44
C PHE A 50 8.52 7.53 5.02
N LEU A 51 8.70 8.77 4.58
CA LEU A 51 9.75 9.66 5.09
C LEU A 51 9.53 9.96 6.58
N ALA A 52 8.29 10.25 6.97
CA ALA A 52 7.94 10.47 8.38
C ALA A 52 8.15 9.21 9.22
N ALA A 53 7.71 8.04 8.74
CA ALA A 53 7.92 6.76 9.42
C ALA A 53 9.42 6.48 9.63
N GLN A 54 10.23 6.67 8.59
CA GLN A 54 11.69 6.50 8.67
C GLN A 54 12.31 7.44 9.72
N SER A 55 11.88 8.69 9.80
CA SER A 55 12.39 9.65 10.79
C SER A 55 12.04 9.26 12.23
N LEU A 56 10.98 8.50 12.41
CA LEU A 56 10.50 7.99 13.71
C LEU A 56 11.01 6.58 14.02
N GLY A 57 11.86 5.99 13.18
CA GLY A 57 12.34 4.61 13.35
C GLY A 57 11.26 3.55 13.10
N ILE A 58 10.19 3.90 12.39
CA ILE A 58 9.08 3.00 12.06
C ILE A 58 9.32 2.42 10.66
N GLY A 59 9.23 1.09 10.54
CA GLY A 59 9.25 0.40 9.26
C GLY A 59 7.96 0.65 8.49
N SER A 60 8.07 0.80 7.17
CA SER A 60 6.92 1.05 6.29
C SER A 60 6.99 0.21 5.02
N CYS A 61 5.83 -0.15 4.49
CA CYS A 61 5.73 -0.90 3.24
C CYS A 61 4.48 -0.46 2.46
N TRP A 62 4.65 -0.26 1.14
CA TRP A 62 3.53 -0.02 0.23
C TRP A 62 2.77 -1.32 -0.05
N ILE A 63 1.47 -1.32 0.16
CA ILE A 63 0.57 -2.44 -0.14
C ILE A 63 -0.36 -2.05 -1.28
N ASN A 64 -0.25 -2.75 -2.40
CA ASN A 64 -1.04 -2.48 -3.62
C ASN A 64 -2.34 -3.28 -3.70
N GLN A 65 -2.46 -4.39 -2.99
CA GLN A 65 -3.53 -5.37 -3.23
C GLN A 65 -4.93 -4.75 -3.11
N LEU A 66 -5.15 -3.88 -2.13
CA LEU A 66 -6.45 -3.25 -1.94
C LEU A 66 -6.80 -2.29 -3.11
N GLY A 67 -5.80 -1.67 -3.73
CA GLY A 67 -6.00 -0.82 -4.92
C GLY A 67 -6.58 -1.56 -6.12
N THR A 68 -6.35 -2.87 -6.23
CA THR A 68 -6.89 -3.71 -7.31
C THR A 68 -8.19 -4.41 -6.97
N THR A 69 -8.55 -4.49 -5.68
CA THR A 69 -9.73 -5.23 -5.21
C THR A 69 -10.76 -4.35 -4.50
N CYS A 70 -10.50 -3.05 -4.38
CA CYS A 70 -11.37 -2.14 -3.62
C CYS A 70 -12.80 -2.04 -4.18
N ASP A 71 -13.00 -2.37 -5.46
CA ASP A 71 -14.31 -2.35 -6.12
C ASP A 71 -15.05 -3.69 -6.07
N ASP A 72 -14.41 -4.75 -5.57
CA ASP A 72 -15.09 -6.03 -5.31
C ASP A 72 -16.18 -5.80 -4.23
N PRO A 73 -17.44 -6.26 -4.43
CA PRO A 73 -18.56 -5.89 -3.59
C PRO A 73 -18.33 -6.07 -2.08
N GLY A 74 -17.81 -7.23 -1.67
CA GLY A 74 -17.55 -7.50 -0.26
C GLY A 74 -16.38 -6.69 0.31
N VAL A 75 -15.39 -6.33 -0.52
CA VAL A 75 -14.28 -5.46 -0.11
C VAL A 75 -14.77 -4.02 0.00
N ARG A 76 -15.55 -3.56 -0.98
CA ARG A 76 -16.14 -2.22 -0.97
C ARG A 76 -17.00 -1.98 0.26
N GLU A 77 -17.88 -2.90 0.61
CA GLU A 77 -18.69 -2.83 1.81
C GLU A 77 -17.82 -2.67 3.08
N PHE A 78 -16.79 -3.51 3.19
CA PHE A 78 -15.87 -3.49 4.33
C PHE A 78 -15.12 -2.17 4.47
N ILE A 79 -14.49 -1.67 3.38
CA ILE A 79 -13.70 -0.42 3.46
C ILE A 79 -14.60 0.82 3.63
N THR A 80 -15.83 0.78 3.12
CA THR A 80 -16.82 1.84 3.37
C THR A 80 -17.21 1.89 4.84
N ALA A 81 -17.40 0.74 5.48
CA ALA A 81 -17.65 0.67 6.92
C ALA A 81 -16.47 1.22 7.75
N LEU A 82 -15.24 1.20 7.21
CA LEU A 82 -14.06 1.83 7.82
C LEU A 82 -13.95 3.34 7.53
N GLY A 83 -14.87 3.92 6.77
CA GLY A 83 -14.92 5.36 6.48
C GLY A 83 -14.37 5.77 5.12
N VAL A 84 -14.01 4.83 4.23
CA VAL A 84 -13.62 5.17 2.85
C VAL A 84 -14.88 5.53 2.05
N PRO A 85 -14.98 6.75 1.48
CA PRO A 85 -16.14 7.14 0.70
C PRO A 85 -16.41 6.18 -0.48
N VAL A 86 -17.68 5.94 -0.80
CA VAL A 86 -18.08 5.03 -1.88
C VAL A 86 -17.56 5.50 -3.24
N SER A 87 -17.47 6.83 -3.44
CA SER A 87 -16.95 7.44 -4.68
C SER A 87 -15.43 7.32 -4.82
N HIS A 88 -14.71 7.03 -3.73
CA HIS A 88 -13.26 6.97 -3.74
C HIS A 88 -12.74 5.64 -4.29
N LYS A 89 -11.67 5.73 -5.06
CA LYS A 89 -10.80 4.61 -5.40
C LYS A 89 -9.64 4.56 -4.41
N VAL A 90 -9.24 3.35 -4.00
CA VAL A 90 -8.02 3.14 -3.23
C VAL A 90 -6.83 3.09 -4.19
N TYR A 91 -5.83 3.93 -3.96
CA TYR A 91 -4.61 3.97 -4.78
C TYR A 91 -3.42 3.26 -4.15
N GLY A 92 -3.49 3.00 -2.86
CA GLY A 92 -2.48 2.25 -2.12
C GLY A 92 -2.78 2.21 -0.63
N CYS A 93 -2.02 1.40 0.08
CA CYS A 93 -2.04 1.40 1.54
C CYS A 93 -0.61 1.45 2.07
N VAL A 94 -0.46 1.91 3.30
CA VAL A 94 0.81 1.91 4.02
C VAL A 94 0.69 0.98 5.21
N ALA A 95 1.48 -0.09 5.22
CA ALA A 95 1.67 -0.93 6.39
C ALA A 95 2.80 -0.34 7.23
N LEU A 96 2.54 -0.10 8.52
CA LEU A 96 3.48 0.52 9.46
C LEU A 96 3.71 -0.40 10.66
N GLY A 97 4.97 -0.48 11.12
CA GLY A 97 5.32 -1.26 12.30
C GLY A 97 6.81 -1.19 12.60
N TYR A 98 7.19 -1.67 13.76
CA TYR A 98 8.61 -1.77 14.11
C TYR A 98 9.21 -3.02 13.49
N GLY A 99 10.41 -2.87 12.91
CA GLY A 99 11.17 -4.01 12.38
C GLY A 99 11.66 -4.93 13.50
N ASP A 100 11.81 -6.22 13.17
CA ASP A 100 12.47 -7.15 14.09
C ASP A 100 13.98 -6.81 14.16
N PRO A 101 14.52 -6.43 15.34
CA PRO A 101 15.93 -6.07 15.49
C PRO A 101 16.89 -7.24 15.18
N LYS A 102 16.38 -8.46 15.13
CA LYS A 102 17.17 -9.65 14.76
C LYS A 102 17.35 -9.81 13.25
N ILE A 103 16.57 -9.08 12.44
CA ILE A 103 16.65 -9.14 10.99
C ILE A 103 17.47 -7.93 10.51
N PRO A 104 18.70 -8.14 10.01
CA PRO A 104 19.51 -7.04 9.52
C PRO A 104 18.87 -6.38 8.30
N MET A 105 18.87 -5.06 8.27
CA MET A 105 18.45 -4.32 7.07
C MET A 105 19.42 -4.63 5.92
N LYS A 106 18.87 -5.08 4.80
CA LYS A 106 19.66 -5.28 3.59
C LYS A 106 20.01 -3.92 2.98
N GLU A 107 21.27 -3.72 2.67
CA GLU A 107 21.71 -2.56 1.92
C GLU A 107 21.01 -2.52 0.54
N LYS A 108 20.38 -1.39 0.23
CA LYS A 108 19.75 -1.21 -1.08
C LYS A 108 20.81 -0.87 -2.12
N LYS A 109 20.90 -1.68 -3.15
CA LYS A 109 21.72 -1.36 -4.31
C LYS A 109 21.08 -0.16 -5.06
N VAL A 110 21.80 0.94 -5.11
CA VAL A 110 21.42 2.09 -5.95
C VAL A 110 21.75 1.72 -7.41
N LYS A 111 20.79 1.90 -8.32
CA LYS A 111 21.07 1.76 -9.74
C LYS A 111 21.97 2.91 -10.19
N ALA A 112 23.10 2.60 -10.79
CA ALA A 112 23.94 3.60 -11.42
C ALA A 112 23.21 4.24 -12.62
N ASP A 113 23.60 5.47 -12.94
CA ASP A 113 23.17 6.19 -14.15
C ASP A 113 21.66 6.51 -14.25
N THR A 114 20.98 6.59 -13.11
CA THR A 114 19.55 6.99 -13.08
C THR A 114 19.33 8.51 -12.96
N VAL A 115 20.39 9.29 -12.74
CA VAL A 115 20.33 10.75 -12.61
C VAL A 115 21.33 11.41 -13.57
N THR A 116 20.84 12.30 -14.41
CA THR A 116 21.68 13.16 -15.27
C THR A 116 21.62 14.58 -14.74
N ILE A 117 22.78 15.15 -14.45
CA ILE A 117 22.91 16.56 -14.04
C ILE A 117 23.27 17.37 -15.27
N VAL A 118 22.38 18.28 -15.67
CA VAL A 118 22.62 19.25 -16.74
C VAL A 118 23.10 20.55 -16.06
N LYS A 119 24.27 21.03 -16.49
CA LYS A 119 24.87 22.32 -16.01
C LYS A 119 24.58 23.43 -17.00
#